data_dfa6508c83a0e1ad54c4bfff4881301b
#
_entry.id   dfa6508c83a0e1ad54c4bfff4881301b
#
_cell.length_a   1.000
_cell.length_b   1.000
_cell.length_c   1.000
_cell.angle_alpha   90.00
_cell.angle_beta   90.00
_cell.angle_gamma   90.00
#
_symmetry.space_group_name_H-M   'P 1'
#
loop_
_entity.id
_entity.type
_entity.pdbx_description
1 polymer ?
#
loop_
_entity_poly.entity_id
_entity_poly.type
_entity_poly.pdbx_seq_one_letter_code
_entity_poly.pdbx_strand_id
1 'polypeptide(L)'
;MTKVNSQKYSKALLEVAQEQGKLEEILAEIAQLTALFEASNLNSFFESEVYSDAAKSEVVDTLNQTASELMHNFLNTIRANGRLANLAEILQEVKNSADDMFKIADVEVISSIALTNEQIEKFAQLAKTKFDLNEVKIINTVNEKILGGFIVNSRGKIIDASIKSQLVKIANEIL
;
A
#
# COMPACT_ATOMS: atom_id res chain seq x y z
N MET A 1 -2.48 -17.24 -4.11
CA MET A 1 -1.80 -16.85 -5.36
C MET A 1 -0.35 -16.49 -5.08
N THR A 2 0.57 -16.70 -6.02
CA THR A 2 1.94 -16.23 -5.80
C THR A 2 1.99 -14.71 -6.01
N LYS A 3 2.53 -13.97 -5.06
CA LYS A 3 2.79 -12.50 -5.10
C LYS A 3 3.36 -12.01 -6.45
N VAL A 4 4.11 -12.89 -7.12
CA VAL A 4 4.69 -12.66 -8.46
C VAL A 4 3.64 -12.38 -9.55
N ASN A 5 2.42 -12.93 -9.42
CA ASN A 5 1.39 -12.72 -10.44
C ASN A 5 0.68 -11.36 -10.26
N SER A 6 0.36 -10.95 -9.03
CA SER A 6 -0.25 -9.63 -8.75
C SER A 6 0.69 -8.51 -9.20
N GLN A 7 2.01 -8.66 -8.98
CA GLN A 7 3.03 -7.73 -9.44
C GLN A 7 3.10 -7.57 -10.96
N LYS A 8 2.88 -8.65 -11.73
CA LYS A 8 2.87 -8.56 -13.20
C LYS A 8 1.69 -7.73 -13.71
N TYR A 9 0.50 -7.94 -13.14
CA TYR A 9 -0.69 -7.16 -13.50
C TYR A 9 -0.52 -5.69 -13.13
N SER A 10 -0.01 -5.39 -11.92
CA SER A 10 0.19 -4.02 -11.46
C SER A 10 1.20 -3.28 -12.34
N LYS A 11 2.33 -3.90 -12.63
CA LYS A 11 3.37 -3.33 -13.47
C LYS A 11 2.86 -3.04 -14.89
N ALA A 12 2.19 -4.00 -15.51
CA ALA A 12 1.65 -3.84 -16.86
C ALA A 12 0.63 -2.70 -16.94
N LEU A 13 -0.29 -2.59 -15.96
CA LEU A 13 -1.25 -1.49 -15.93
C LEU A 13 -0.57 -0.12 -15.79
N LEU A 14 0.38 0.01 -14.86
CA LEU A 14 1.07 1.27 -14.61
C LEU A 14 1.95 1.70 -15.79
N GLU A 15 2.63 0.76 -16.45
CA GLU A 15 3.42 1.03 -17.66
C GLU A 15 2.54 1.55 -18.78
N VAL A 16 1.42 0.88 -19.09
CA VAL A 16 0.48 1.32 -20.14
C VAL A 16 -0.17 2.66 -19.79
N ALA A 17 -0.56 2.85 -18.51
CA ALA A 17 -1.12 4.12 -18.05
C ALA A 17 -0.13 5.28 -18.21
N GLN A 18 1.15 5.03 -17.92
CA GLN A 18 2.22 6.01 -18.09
C GLN A 18 2.47 6.33 -19.58
N GLU A 19 2.55 5.33 -20.43
CA GLU A 19 2.74 5.49 -21.88
C GLU A 19 1.59 6.30 -22.50
N GLN A 20 0.36 6.13 -22.02
CA GLN A 20 -0.82 6.84 -22.50
C GLN A 20 -1.03 8.21 -21.83
N GLY A 21 -0.22 8.59 -20.83
CA GLY A 21 -0.40 9.81 -20.05
C GLY A 21 -1.66 9.83 -19.18
N LYS A 22 -2.21 8.65 -18.82
CA LYS A 22 -3.45 8.46 -18.05
C LYS A 22 -3.19 7.95 -16.63
N LEU A 23 -1.98 8.13 -16.11
CA LEU A 23 -1.57 7.54 -14.85
C LEU A 23 -2.41 8.06 -13.67
N GLU A 24 -2.65 9.38 -13.60
CA GLU A 24 -3.46 9.99 -12.53
C GLU A 24 -4.92 9.52 -12.58
N GLU A 25 -5.49 9.40 -13.79
CA GLU A 25 -6.86 8.90 -14.01
C GLU A 25 -6.99 7.46 -13.47
N ILE A 26 -6.08 6.58 -13.86
CA ILE A 26 -6.08 5.17 -13.42
C ILE A 26 -5.88 5.05 -11.92
N LEU A 27 -5.00 5.83 -11.31
CA LEU A 27 -4.78 5.81 -9.87
C LEU A 27 -6.02 6.27 -9.09
N ALA A 28 -6.74 7.27 -9.59
CA ALA A 28 -8.00 7.70 -9.00
C ALA A 28 -9.07 6.60 -9.09
N GLU A 29 -9.19 5.92 -10.22
CA GLU A 29 -10.11 4.79 -10.38
C GLU A 29 -9.75 3.60 -9.47
N ILE A 30 -8.46 3.25 -9.35
CA ILE A 30 -7.98 2.21 -8.44
C ILE A 30 -8.32 2.55 -6.99
N ALA A 31 -8.14 3.81 -6.58
CA ALA A 31 -8.48 4.24 -5.22
C ALA A 31 -9.98 4.12 -4.95
N GLN A 32 -10.84 4.51 -5.92
CA GLN A 32 -12.29 4.37 -5.81
C GLN A 32 -12.72 2.90 -5.74
N LEU A 33 -12.16 2.04 -6.60
CA LEU A 33 -12.44 0.60 -6.58
C LEU A 33 -11.99 -0.04 -5.26
N THR A 34 -10.81 0.29 -4.77
CA THR A 34 -10.31 -0.24 -3.50
C THR A 34 -11.23 0.15 -2.35
N ALA A 35 -11.65 1.42 -2.27
CA ALA A 35 -12.60 1.90 -1.27
C ALA A 35 -13.97 1.21 -1.38
N LEU A 36 -14.46 0.96 -2.61
CA LEU A 36 -15.69 0.22 -2.86
C LEU A 36 -15.58 -1.23 -2.36
N PHE A 37 -14.47 -1.89 -2.62
CA PHE A 37 -14.21 -3.26 -2.15
C PHE A 37 -14.18 -3.35 -0.63
N GLU A 38 -13.58 -2.38 0.05
CA GLU A 38 -13.55 -2.30 1.52
C GLU A 38 -14.94 -2.04 2.11
N ALA A 39 -15.73 -1.15 1.49
CA ALA A 39 -17.05 -0.75 1.99
C ALA A 39 -18.12 -1.81 1.76
N SER A 40 -18.05 -2.60 0.67
CA SER A 40 -19.11 -3.47 0.19
C SER A 40 -18.88 -4.97 0.37
N ASN A 41 -17.81 -5.35 1.07
CA ASN A 41 -17.43 -6.76 1.31
C ASN A 41 -17.24 -7.58 0.00
N LEU A 42 -16.95 -6.91 -1.12
CA LEU A 42 -16.74 -7.53 -2.42
C LEU A 42 -15.56 -8.52 -2.44
N ASN A 43 -14.59 -8.35 -1.55
CA ASN A 43 -13.49 -9.31 -1.37
C ASN A 43 -14.01 -10.71 -1.09
N SER A 44 -14.86 -10.84 -0.07
CA SER A 44 -15.45 -12.13 0.29
C SER A 44 -16.34 -12.71 -0.81
N PHE A 45 -17.02 -11.84 -1.59
CA PHE A 45 -17.81 -12.27 -2.73
C PHE A 45 -16.93 -12.89 -3.83
N PHE A 46 -15.85 -12.21 -4.22
CA PHE A 46 -14.96 -12.69 -5.28
C PHE A 46 -14.13 -13.92 -4.86
N GLU A 47 -13.73 -14.03 -3.59
CA GLU A 47 -12.99 -15.17 -3.05
C GLU A 47 -13.85 -16.41 -2.85
N SER A 48 -15.16 -16.23 -2.63
CA SER A 48 -16.07 -17.34 -2.33
C SER A 48 -16.26 -18.27 -3.54
N GLU A 49 -16.18 -19.58 -3.29
CA GLU A 49 -16.50 -20.62 -4.27
C GLU A 49 -18.03 -20.87 -4.40
N VAL A 50 -18.82 -20.28 -3.52
CA VAL A 50 -20.29 -20.41 -3.54
C VAL A 50 -20.90 -19.67 -4.73
N TYR A 51 -20.28 -18.57 -5.15
CA TYR A 51 -20.78 -17.78 -6.28
C TYR A 51 -20.17 -18.25 -7.59
N SER A 52 -21.01 -18.42 -8.62
CA SER A 52 -20.58 -18.84 -9.94
C SER A 52 -19.69 -17.77 -10.62
N ASP A 53 -18.85 -18.20 -11.56
CA ASP A 53 -18.07 -17.28 -12.39
C ASP A 53 -18.93 -16.31 -13.20
N ALA A 54 -20.16 -16.74 -13.57
CA ALA A 54 -21.14 -15.89 -14.23
C ALA A 54 -21.59 -14.73 -13.32
N ALA A 55 -21.91 -15.00 -12.05
CA ALA A 55 -22.30 -13.97 -11.08
C ALA A 55 -21.14 -12.99 -10.82
N LYS A 56 -19.91 -13.48 -10.70
CA LYS A 56 -18.72 -12.64 -10.56
C LYS A 56 -18.49 -11.77 -11.80
N SER A 57 -18.72 -12.31 -12.98
CA SER A 57 -18.59 -11.59 -14.24
C SER A 57 -19.63 -10.47 -14.38
N GLU A 58 -20.85 -10.67 -13.92
CA GLU A 58 -21.93 -9.65 -13.92
C GLU A 58 -21.55 -8.44 -13.05
N VAL A 59 -20.92 -8.67 -11.90
CA VAL A 59 -20.40 -7.58 -11.07
C VAL A 59 -19.30 -6.82 -11.80
N VAL A 60 -18.39 -7.51 -12.49
CA VAL A 60 -17.36 -6.85 -13.31
C VAL A 60 -17.98 -6.05 -14.45
N ASP A 61 -19.04 -6.54 -15.10
CA ASP A 61 -19.73 -5.79 -16.14
C ASP A 61 -20.40 -4.52 -15.58
N THR A 62 -20.87 -4.56 -14.36
CA THR A 62 -21.40 -3.37 -13.66
C THR A 62 -20.27 -2.36 -13.36
N LEU A 63 -19.13 -2.82 -12.88
CA LEU A 63 -17.96 -1.95 -12.65
C LEU A 63 -17.44 -1.33 -13.96
N ASN A 64 -17.51 -2.06 -15.04
CA ASN A 64 -17.08 -1.61 -16.38
C ASN A 64 -17.97 -0.48 -16.96
N GLN A 65 -19.19 -0.26 -16.46
CA GLN A 65 -20.07 0.80 -16.98
C GLN A 65 -19.54 2.21 -16.72
N THR A 66 -18.78 2.38 -15.66
CA THR A 66 -18.22 3.68 -15.23
C THR A 66 -16.70 3.74 -15.38
N ALA A 67 -16.06 2.64 -15.77
CA ALA A 67 -14.61 2.54 -15.90
C ALA A 67 -14.10 3.21 -17.18
N SER A 68 -12.89 3.77 -17.12
CA SER A 68 -12.17 4.20 -18.32
C SER A 68 -11.85 3.01 -19.23
N GLU A 69 -11.53 3.27 -20.50
CA GLU A 69 -11.19 2.23 -21.48
C GLU A 69 -10.01 1.36 -20.97
N LEU A 70 -9.02 1.96 -20.35
CA LEU A 70 -7.86 1.25 -19.82
C LEU A 70 -8.23 0.36 -18.64
N MET A 71 -9.05 0.86 -17.71
CA MET A 71 -9.56 0.08 -16.58
C MET A 71 -10.47 -1.05 -17.05
N HIS A 72 -11.34 -0.79 -18.03
CA HIS A 72 -12.19 -1.81 -18.65
C HIS A 72 -11.35 -2.96 -19.23
N ASN A 73 -10.31 -2.65 -19.98
CA ASN A 73 -9.40 -3.65 -20.55
C ASN A 73 -8.65 -4.42 -19.46
N PHE A 74 -8.24 -3.76 -18.39
CA PHE A 74 -7.59 -4.37 -17.25
C PHE A 74 -8.50 -5.38 -16.52
N LEU A 75 -9.71 -4.98 -16.17
CA LEU A 75 -10.70 -5.86 -15.51
C LEU A 75 -11.05 -7.07 -16.38
N ASN A 76 -11.23 -6.85 -17.69
CA ASN A 76 -11.49 -7.94 -18.64
C ASN A 76 -10.31 -8.90 -18.78
N THR A 77 -9.09 -8.40 -18.72
CA THR A 77 -7.88 -9.24 -18.74
C THR A 77 -7.81 -10.13 -17.49
N ILE A 78 -8.11 -9.59 -16.32
CA ILE A 78 -8.17 -10.35 -15.05
C ILE A 78 -9.26 -11.41 -15.13
N ARG A 79 -10.45 -11.07 -15.67
CA ARG A 79 -11.57 -11.99 -15.90
C ARG A 79 -11.20 -13.12 -16.84
N ALA A 80 -10.65 -12.80 -18.00
CA ALA A 80 -10.25 -13.78 -19.02
C ALA A 80 -9.21 -14.79 -18.51
N ASN A 81 -8.35 -14.35 -17.60
CA ASN A 81 -7.36 -15.20 -16.96
C ASN A 81 -7.88 -15.97 -15.73
N GLY A 82 -9.18 -15.89 -15.41
CA GLY A 82 -9.79 -16.58 -14.26
C GLY A 82 -9.25 -16.09 -12.92
N ARG A 83 -8.92 -14.79 -12.80
CA ARG A 83 -8.25 -14.21 -11.62
C ARG A 83 -9.16 -13.27 -10.81
N LEU A 84 -10.46 -13.33 -11.01
CA LEU A 84 -11.41 -12.47 -10.29
C LEU A 84 -11.36 -12.66 -8.77
N ALA A 85 -11.11 -13.88 -8.28
CA ALA A 85 -10.91 -14.16 -6.86
C ALA A 85 -9.72 -13.40 -6.24
N ASN A 86 -8.79 -12.91 -7.04
CA ASN A 86 -7.62 -12.18 -6.57
C ASN A 86 -7.69 -10.68 -6.91
N LEU A 87 -8.84 -10.18 -7.35
CA LEU A 87 -8.98 -8.81 -7.83
C LEU A 87 -8.57 -7.79 -6.75
N ALA A 88 -9.00 -7.99 -5.50
CA ALA A 88 -8.63 -7.12 -4.40
C ALA A 88 -7.12 -7.09 -4.14
N GLU A 89 -6.47 -8.26 -4.14
CA GLU A 89 -5.01 -8.36 -3.99
C GLU A 89 -4.28 -7.64 -5.13
N ILE A 90 -4.79 -7.77 -6.36
CA ILE A 90 -4.22 -7.10 -7.54
C ILE A 90 -4.39 -5.58 -7.43
N LEU A 91 -5.57 -5.08 -7.05
CA LEU A 91 -5.82 -3.65 -6.85
C LEU A 91 -4.90 -3.05 -5.77
N GLN A 92 -4.74 -3.76 -4.65
CA GLN A 92 -3.82 -3.33 -3.59
C GLN A 92 -2.37 -3.31 -4.07
N GLU A 93 -1.95 -4.29 -4.88
CA GLU A 93 -0.60 -4.33 -5.44
C GLU A 93 -0.37 -3.21 -6.47
N VAL A 94 -1.40 -2.81 -7.25
CA VAL A 94 -1.31 -1.63 -8.12
C VAL A 94 -1.02 -0.37 -7.29
N LYS A 95 -1.74 -0.19 -6.18
CA LYS A 95 -1.52 0.93 -5.28
C LYS A 95 -0.10 0.92 -4.71
N ASN A 96 0.35 -0.22 -4.18
CA ASN A 96 1.69 -0.36 -3.62
C ASN A 96 2.78 -0.08 -4.67
N SER A 97 2.61 -0.57 -5.89
CA SER A 97 3.55 -0.35 -7.00
C SER A 97 3.57 1.11 -7.45
N ALA A 98 2.42 1.80 -7.42
CA ALA A 98 2.34 3.23 -7.69
C ALA A 98 3.05 4.05 -6.60
N ASP A 99 2.81 3.74 -5.32
CA ASP A 99 3.49 4.36 -4.19
C ASP A 99 5.02 4.18 -4.29
N ASP A 100 5.48 3.01 -4.74
CA ASP A 100 6.89 2.75 -5.00
C ASP A 100 7.44 3.61 -6.14
N MET A 101 6.69 3.73 -7.22
CA MET A 101 7.05 4.52 -8.39
C MET A 101 7.18 6.01 -8.07
N PHE A 102 6.27 6.54 -7.25
CA PHE A 102 6.30 7.94 -6.81
C PHE A 102 7.16 8.17 -5.56
N LYS A 103 7.75 7.12 -4.99
CA LYS A 103 8.49 7.18 -3.72
C LYS A 103 7.64 7.76 -2.58
N ILE A 104 6.38 7.36 -2.50
CA ILE A 104 5.44 7.73 -1.44
C ILE A 104 5.42 6.59 -0.42
N ALA A 105 5.51 6.87 0.86
CA ALA A 105 5.42 5.85 1.89
C ALA A 105 4.76 6.34 3.17
N ASP A 106 4.01 5.42 3.80
CA ASP A 106 3.67 5.54 5.20
C ASP A 106 4.91 5.22 6.05
N VAL A 107 5.19 6.09 7.01
CA VAL A 107 6.31 5.95 7.93
C VAL A 107 5.76 5.91 9.35
N GLU A 108 5.91 4.76 9.99
CA GLU A 108 5.56 4.59 11.39
C GLU A 108 6.68 5.14 12.26
N VAL A 109 6.31 6.04 13.20
CA VAL A 109 7.21 6.54 14.24
C VAL A 109 6.69 6.09 15.58
N ILE A 110 7.43 5.19 16.23
CA ILE A 110 7.14 4.73 17.59
C ILE A 110 7.88 5.64 18.56
N SER A 111 7.16 6.25 19.49
CA SER A 111 7.68 7.15 20.52
C SER A 111 7.13 6.79 21.90
N SER A 112 7.77 7.21 22.97
CA SER A 112 7.28 6.97 24.35
C SER A 112 6.11 7.86 24.72
N ILE A 113 5.94 9.00 24.04
CA ILE A 113 4.85 9.97 24.20
C ILE A 113 4.35 10.41 22.84
N ALA A 114 3.14 10.96 22.77
CA ALA A 114 2.60 11.50 21.53
C ALA A 114 3.50 12.62 20.97
N LEU A 115 3.72 12.60 19.66
CA LEU A 115 4.53 13.61 18.97
C LEU A 115 3.72 14.89 18.76
N THR A 116 4.40 16.02 18.88
CA THR A 116 3.84 17.32 18.46
C THR A 116 3.89 17.47 16.93
N ASN A 117 3.09 18.39 16.38
CA ASN A 117 3.09 18.66 14.95
C ASN A 117 4.49 19.03 14.42
N GLU A 118 5.25 19.84 15.17
CA GLU A 118 6.61 20.22 14.81
C GLU A 118 7.56 19.00 14.77
N GLN A 119 7.39 18.03 15.68
CA GLN A 119 8.14 16.78 15.68
C GLN A 119 7.76 15.90 14.50
N ILE A 120 6.46 15.81 14.18
CA ILE A 120 5.97 15.07 13.00
C ILE A 120 6.60 15.61 11.73
N GLU A 121 6.68 16.93 11.55
CA GLU A 121 7.34 17.54 10.38
C GLU A 121 8.84 17.22 10.32
N LYS A 122 9.55 17.27 11.46
CA LYS A 122 10.96 16.88 11.54
C LYS A 122 11.17 15.40 11.17
N PHE A 123 10.28 14.51 11.65
CA PHE A 123 10.33 13.10 11.25
C PHE A 123 10.02 12.89 9.77
N ALA A 124 9.10 13.65 9.20
CA ALA A 124 8.82 13.59 7.78
C ALA A 124 10.05 13.97 6.94
N GLN A 125 10.77 15.03 7.30
CA GLN A 125 12.00 15.44 6.62
C GLN A 125 13.12 14.41 6.78
N LEU A 126 13.28 13.87 7.99
CA LEU A 126 14.24 12.80 8.26
C LEU A 126 13.96 11.56 7.41
N ALA A 127 12.69 11.14 7.36
CA ALA A 127 12.27 9.99 6.59
C ALA A 127 12.47 10.19 5.09
N LYS A 128 12.12 11.35 4.53
CA LYS A 128 12.39 11.72 3.13
C LYS A 128 13.87 11.53 2.79
N THR A 129 14.75 12.06 3.63
CA THR A 129 16.20 12.01 3.39
C THR A 129 16.78 10.61 3.58
N LYS A 130 16.38 9.89 4.64
CA LYS A 130 16.97 8.60 5.00
C LYS A 130 16.46 7.44 4.15
N PHE A 131 15.20 7.50 3.71
CA PHE A 131 14.57 6.45 2.92
C PHE A 131 14.46 6.79 1.44
N ASP A 132 14.92 7.96 1.01
CA ASP A 132 14.85 8.46 -0.39
C ASP A 132 13.40 8.53 -0.88
N LEU A 133 12.54 9.22 -0.09
CA LEU A 133 11.11 9.38 -0.36
C LEU A 133 10.78 10.81 -0.80
N ASN A 134 9.83 10.93 -1.73
CA ASN A 134 9.30 12.22 -2.16
C ASN A 134 8.20 12.70 -1.22
N GLU A 135 7.27 11.79 -0.88
CA GLU A 135 6.17 12.08 0.03
C GLU A 135 6.12 11.06 1.17
N VAL A 136 5.75 11.55 2.34
CA VAL A 136 5.73 10.76 3.57
C VAL A 136 4.50 11.09 4.38
N LYS A 137 3.76 10.07 4.78
CA LYS A 137 2.71 10.17 5.78
C LYS A 137 3.23 9.59 7.08
N ILE A 138 3.34 10.42 8.13
CA ILE A 138 3.77 9.97 9.45
C ILE A 138 2.59 9.39 10.21
N ILE A 139 2.78 8.17 10.72
CA ILE A 139 1.85 7.50 11.64
C ILE A 139 2.58 7.36 12.98
N ASN A 140 2.11 8.08 14.00
CA ASN A 140 2.72 8.02 15.32
C ASN A 140 2.04 6.95 16.19
N THR A 141 2.82 5.97 16.62
CA THR A 141 2.41 4.93 17.60
C THR A 141 3.09 5.19 18.93
N VAL A 142 2.33 5.37 20.00
CA VAL A 142 2.88 5.58 21.33
C VAL A 142 3.15 4.23 22.00
N ASN A 143 4.40 4.02 22.45
CA ASN A 143 4.81 2.82 23.19
C ASN A 143 5.80 3.18 24.31
N GLU A 144 5.32 3.24 25.52
CA GLU A 144 6.11 3.59 26.71
C GLU A 144 7.26 2.59 27.00
N LYS A 145 7.18 1.36 26.45
CA LYS A 145 8.19 0.30 26.69
C LYS A 145 9.56 0.59 26.07
N ILE A 146 9.66 1.57 25.17
CA ILE A 146 10.96 1.99 24.61
C ILE A 146 11.77 2.88 25.59
N LEU A 147 11.16 3.29 26.71
CA LEU A 147 11.72 4.16 27.76
C LEU A 147 12.02 5.59 27.32
N GLY A 148 12.09 5.86 26.01
CA GLY A 148 12.38 7.15 25.39
C GLY A 148 13.08 6.99 24.05
N GLY A 149 13.34 8.12 23.38
CA GLY A 149 13.81 8.11 21.99
C GLY A 149 12.71 7.75 21.00
N PHE A 150 13.07 7.14 19.88
CA PHE A 150 12.11 6.79 18.83
C PHE A 150 12.60 5.60 18.00
N ILE A 151 11.64 4.94 17.32
CA ILE A 151 11.90 3.95 16.29
C ILE A 151 11.13 4.41 15.06
N VAL A 152 11.81 4.48 13.91
CA VAL A 152 11.19 4.82 12.62
C VAL A 152 11.19 3.58 11.74
N ASN A 153 10.03 3.21 11.26
CA ASN A 153 9.84 2.06 10.37
C ASN A 153 9.17 2.51 9.06
N SER A 154 9.76 2.14 7.94
CA SER A 154 9.19 2.35 6.61
C SER A 154 9.58 1.20 5.69
N ARG A 155 8.59 0.53 5.09
CA ARG A 155 8.81 -0.54 4.10
C ARG A 155 9.82 -1.61 4.55
N GLY A 156 9.80 -1.97 5.84
CA GLY A 156 10.71 -2.95 6.42
C GLY A 156 12.12 -2.44 6.73
N LYS A 157 12.41 -1.17 6.45
CA LYS A 157 13.65 -0.50 6.93
C LYS A 157 13.37 0.13 8.29
N ILE A 158 14.22 -0.16 9.27
CA ILE A 158 14.05 0.30 10.65
C ILE A 158 15.24 1.14 11.07
N ILE A 159 14.96 2.30 11.65
CA ILE A 159 15.94 3.13 12.35
C ILE A 159 15.54 3.12 13.82
N ASP A 160 16.30 2.44 14.66
CA ASP A 160 16.05 2.35 16.10
C ASP A 160 17.03 3.26 16.86
N ALA A 161 16.50 4.36 17.37
CA ALA A 161 17.16 5.32 18.26
C ALA A 161 16.53 5.34 19.65
N SER A 162 15.92 4.22 20.08
CA SER A 162 15.34 4.09 21.42
C SER A 162 16.42 4.00 22.51
N ILE A 163 16.14 4.56 23.67
CA ILE A 163 17.03 4.47 24.84
C ILE A 163 17.19 3.01 25.26
N LYS A 164 16.14 2.21 25.15
CA LYS A 164 16.19 0.77 25.44
C LYS A 164 17.27 0.07 24.62
N SER A 165 17.28 0.28 23.31
CA SER A 165 18.28 -0.36 22.42
C SER A 165 19.69 0.15 22.66
N GLN A 166 19.85 1.45 22.99
CA GLN A 166 21.14 2.01 23.34
C GLN A 166 21.72 1.40 24.63
N LEU A 167 20.88 1.23 25.66
CA LEU A 167 21.29 0.58 26.92
C LEU A 167 21.70 -0.88 26.70
N VAL A 168 20.97 -1.63 25.87
CA VAL A 168 21.33 -3.02 25.52
C VAL A 168 22.68 -3.09 24.82
N LYS A 169 22.95 -2.17 23.88
CA LYS A 169 24.25 -2.10 23.21
C LYS A 169 25.40 -1.85 24.19
N ILE A 170 25.25 -0.86 25.08
CA ILE A 170 26.25 -0.54 26.09
C ILE A 170 26.49 -1.74 27.03
N ALA A 171 25.41 -2.42 27.49
CA ALA A 171 25.54 -3.60 28.32
C ALA A 171 26.35 -4.72 27.65
N ASN A 172 26.13 -4.93 26.35
CA ASN A 172 26.85 -5.95 25.58
C ASN A 172 28.32 -5.59 25.25
N GLU A 173 28.68 -4.31 25.28
CA GLU A 173 30.05 -3.84 25.06
C GLU A 173 30.92 -3.91 26.35
N ILE A 174 30.27 -4.00 27.53
CA ILE A 174 30.95 -4.03 28.83
C ILE A 174 31.17 -5.47 29.34
N LEU A 175 30.42 -6.43 28.79
CA LEU A 175 30.53 -7.86 29.13
C LEU A 175 31.52 -8.57 28.20
#